data_0d49c66df76cbea11b98d3603eb8e527
#
_entry.id   0d49c66df76cbea11b98d3603eb8e527
#
_cell.length_a   1.000
_cell.length_b   1.000
_cell.length_c   1.000
_cell.angle_alpha   90.00
_cell.angle_beta   90.00
_cell.angle_gamma   90.00
#
_symmetry.space_group_name_H-M   'P 1'
#
loop_
_entity.id
_entity.type
_entity.pdbx_description
1 polymer ?
#
loop_
_entity_poly.entity_id
_entity_poly.type
_entity_poly.pdbx_seq_one_letter_code
_entity_poly.pdbx_strand_id
1 'polypeptide(L)'
;MLQRAIRYCQNVIADDYSPKYVKLQCADLLPVLLDEDDTYFVDLKKLKKIKGLLSIINMPTGSRTGESVVTALADFQIFFLVSVLSIYHRSDTTKRRFENVLLELPRKSGKTMLVALIFIISLLLEPKYSRLFSVAPDGALSREVYTLIKQFIGVSPLLQRINNKDLFKINRDKLLCVATENEYVPLNYSTSRMDGKMPSIWLCDETSALPDSYPISAMRLGSLPVKNKLGIMISTKYTKVDTPFEDEIAFHKQRLEHIINDDTAFALLYEPDTELIDQWATSDKIIRQVNPLSVELQSVFDEVEKMRTQALAVKGQQAQFKCKMLNIIAQGETETYVDINDLQQCRIDRFDWQGRDVYVGLDLSMTNDNTSVVMVTRDEYGHLVSKPMCFIPIDNKEQKIKEEKCDYQKYIDLGQCIECGTNIIDYRKVEDYIIETLQQDYGVNVVALGYDRYNAISTVNKLEAAGIDCIEVRQHSSVLAAPTKLLYEEISTHNFRYETNQLYEINFVNAVCTYDTNLNRYVHKKKSRGKVDMVVATLNAVCLLQQQELFDDNWVCS
;
A
#
# COMPACT_ATOMS: atom_id res chain seq x y z
N MET A 1 -3.37 32.47 -15.85
CA MET A 1 -3.55 31.21 -15.11
C MET A 1 -4.85 30.52 -15.51
N LEU A 2 -6.02 31.20 -15.43
CA LEU A 2 -7.30 30.54 -15.75
C LEU A 2 -7.31 29.96 -17.17
N GLN A 3 -6.92 30.69 -18.19
CA GLN A 3 -6.85 30.20 -19.58
C GLN A 3 -5.90 29.00 -19.76
N ARG A 4 -4.80 28.96 -18.99
CA ARG A 4 -3.89 27.79 -18.99
C ARG A 4 -4.56 26.57 -18.36
N ALA A 5 -5.31 26.78 -17.26
CA ALA A 5 -6.07 25.69 -16.60
C ALA A 5 -7.20 25.15 -17.50
N ILE A 6 -7.95 26.02 -18.18
CA ILE A 6 -8.99 25.64 -19.15
C ILE A 6 -8.37 24.82 -20.29
N ARG A 7 -7.31 25.35 -20.92
CA ARG A 7 -6.60 24.66 -22.00
C ARG A 7 -6.07 23.31 -21.57
N TYR A 8 -5.52 23.21 -20.36
CA TYR A 8 -5.06 21.93 -19.80
C TYR A 8 -6.21 20.92 -19.72
N CYS A 9 -7.37 21.29 -19.12
CA CYS A 9 -8.54 20.41 -19.05
C CYS A 9 -9.01 19.96 -20.44
N GLN A 10 -9.14 20.90 -21.38
CA GLN A 10 -9.58 20.58 -22.75
C GLN A 10 -8.63 19.60 -23.45
N ASN A 11 -7.31 19.83 -23.32
CA ASN A 11 -6.31 18.95 -23.88
C ASN A 11 -6.37 17.54 -23.25
N VAL A 12 -6.42 17.45 -21.92
CA VAL A 12 -6.50 16.18 -21.17
C VAL A 12 -7.74 15.37 -21.54
N ILE A 13 -8.89 16.01 -21.69
CA ILE A 13 -10.13 15.33 -22.08
C ILE A 13 -10.05 14.79 -23.51
N ALA A 14 -9.40 15.55 -24.41
CA ALA A 14 -9.33 15.25 -25.85
C ALA A 14 -8.21 14.28 -26.24
N ASP A 15 -7.10 14.23 -25.46
CA ASP A 15 -5.95 13.39 -25.82
C ASP A 15 -6.21 11.90 -25.54
N ASP A 16 -5.33 11.03 -26.05
CA ASP A 16 -5.43 9.57 -25.88
C ASP A 16 -4.43 8.99 -24.88
N TYR A 17 -3.60 9.84 -24.26
CA TYR A 17 -2.56 9.39 -23.32
C TYR A 17 -2.80 9.81 -21.87
N SER A 18 -3.67 10.78 -21.57
CA SER A 18 -3.95 11.16 -20.19
C SER A 18 -4.69 10.07 -19.41
N PRO A 19 -4.36 9.86 -18.11
CA PRO A 19 -4.96 8.79 -17.32
C PRO A 19 -6.46 9.00 -17.11
N LYS A 20 -7.21 7.88 -17.03
CA LYS A 20 -8.68 7.88 -16.81
C LYS A 20 -9.13 8.85 -15.73
N TYR A 21 -8.54 8.79 -14.54
CA TYR A 21 -9.00 9.58 -13.38
C TYR A 21 -8.63 11.07 -13.48
N VAL A 22 -7.55 11.42 -14.18
CA VAL A 22 -7.24 12.82 -14.48
C VAL A 22 -8.24 13.39 -15.49
N LYS A 23 -8.64 12.61 -16.50
CA LYS A 23 -9.70 13.00 -17.46
C LYS A 23 -11.04 13.23 -16.75
N LEU A 24 -11.45 12.34 -15.85
CA LEU A 24 -12.68 12.49 -15.07
C LEU A 24 -12.63 13.76 -14.20
N GLN A 25 -11.52 14.01 -13.50
CA GLN A 25 -11.38 15.23 -12.69
C GLN A 25 -11.42 16.50 -13.55
N CYS A 26 -10.81 16.49 -14.74
CA CYS A 26 -10.88 17.63 -15.66
C CYS A 26 -12.29 17.84 -16.20
N ALA A 27 -13.01 16.76 -16.52
CA ALA A 27 -14.42 16.84 -16.98
C ALA A 27 -15.32 17.43 -15.89
N ASP A 28 -15.18 17.04 -14.63
CA ASP A 28 -15.94 17.60 -13.49
C ASP A 28 -15.67 19.11 -13.28
N LEU A 29 -14.47 19.58 -13.61
CA LEU A 29 -14.08 20.97 -13.33
C LEU A 29 -14.19 21.90 -14.51
N LEU A 30 -14.23 21.41 -15.72
CA LEU A 30 -14.28 22.27 -16.92
C LEU A 30 -15.48 23.24 -16.91
N PRO A 31 -16.72 22.83 -16.53
CA PRO A 31 -17.84 23.75 -16.40
C PRO A 31 -17.59 24.88 -15.39
N VAL A 32 -16.97 24.57 -14.23
CA VAL A 32 -16.64 25.57 -13.20
C VAL A 32 -15.61 26.58 -13.72
N LEU A 33 -14.61 26.10 -14.46
CA LEU A 33 -13.56 26.96 -15.03
C LEU A 33 -14.09 27.86 -16.15
N LEU A 34 -15.15 27.40 -16.86
CA LEU A 34 -15.84 28.18 -17.91
C LEU A 34 -16.93 29.11 -17.36
N ASP A 35 -17.18 29.09 -16.04
CA ASP A 35 -18.24 29.83 -15.35
C ASP A 35 -19.68 29.38 -15.77
N GLU A 36 -19.81 28.08 -16.09
CA GLU A 36 -21.05 27.42 -16.50
C GLU A 36 -21.69 26.57 -15.37
N ASP A 37 -21.09 26.57 -14.18
CA ASP A 37 -21.57 25.81 -13.00
C ASP A 37 -22.39 26.73 -12.07
N ASP A 38 -23.56 26.26 -11.63
CA ASP A 38 -24.48 27.04 -10.79
C ASP A 38 -24.10 27.05 -9.30
N THR A 39 -23.27 26.14 -8.87
CA THR A 39 -22.89 25.94 -7.46
C THR A 39 -21.54 26.57 -7.12
N TYR A 40 -20.60 26.45 -8.04
CA TYR A 40 -19.20 26.86 -7.85
C TYR A 40 -18.76 27.89 -8.88
N PHE A 41 -17.71 28.67 -8.53
CA PHE A 41 -17.13 29.63 -9.45
C PHE A 41 -15.64 29.84 -9.14
N VAL A 42 -14.89 30.37 -10.11
CA VAL A 42 -13.51 30.78 -9.91
C VAL A 42 -13.48 32.23 -9.40
N ASP A 43 -12.96 32.47 -8.19
CA ASP A 43 -12.74 33.84 -7.68
C ASP A 43 -11.58 34.48 -8.42
N LEU A 44 -11.92 35.29 -9.44
CA LEU A 44 -10.95 35.98 -10.28
C LEU A 44 -10.13 37.01 -9.50
N LYS A 45 -10.69 37.62 -8.43
CA LYS A 45 -9.97 38.58 -7.59
C LYS A 45 -8.87 37.86 -6.79
N LYS A 46 -9.19 36.72 -6.19
CA LYS A 46 -8.22 35.92 -5.49
C LYS A 46 -7.18 35.32 -6.44
N LEU A 47 -7.62 34.83 -7.60
CA LEU A 47 -6.72 34.32 -8.63
C LEU A 47 -5.73 35.38 -9.14
N LYS A 48 -6.17 36.65 -9.28
CA LYS A 48 -5.29 37.76 -9.62
C LYS A 48 -4.22 37.99 -8.54
N LYS A 49 -4.59 37.91 -7.24
CA LYS A 49 -3.63 38.02 -6.13
C LYS A 49 -2.62 36.87 -6.16
N ILE A 50 -3.09 35.62 -6.34
CA ILE A 50 -2.24 34.44 -6.46
C ILE A 50 -1.26 34.61 -7.62
N LYS A 51 -1.74 35.01 -8.81
CA LYS A 51 -0.88 35.27 -9.97
C LYS A 51 0.18 36.33 -9.66
N GLY A 52 -0.21 37.42 -8.99
CA GLY A 52 0.71 38.47 -8.57
C GLY A 52 1.81 37.95 -7.65
N LEU A 53 1.47 37.14 -6.66
CA LEU A 53 2.45 36.51 -5.78
C LEU A 53 3.39 35.59 -6.55
N LEU A 54 2.85 34.67 -7.36
CA LEU A 54 3.67 33.76 -8.17
C LEU A 54 4.59 34.47 -9.15
N SER A 55 4.25 35.71 -9.57
CA SER A 55 5.08 36.53 -10.46
C SER A 55 6.31 37.15 -9.78
N ILE A 56 6.27 37.31 -8.46
CA ILE A 56 7.37 37.87 -7.66
C ILE A 56 8.20 36.81 -6.95
N ILE A 57 7.76 35.53 -6.98
CA ILE A 57 8.49 34.42 -6.46
C ILE A 57 9.38 33.85 -7.55
N ASN A 58 10.67 33.64 -7.25
CA ASN A 58 11.63 33.06 -8.18
C ASN A 58 11.88 31.60 -7.85
N MET A 59 12.15 30.80 -8.88
CA MET A 59 12.52 29.37 -8.73
C MET A 59 13.89 29.26 -8.03
N PRO A 60 13.97 28.52 -6.89
CA PRO A 60 15.22 28.42 -6.15
C PRO A 60 16.20 27.40 -6.74
N THR A 61 15.69 26.36 -7.41
CA THR A 61 16.48 25.21 -7.90
C THR A 61 15.87 24.63 -9.18
N GLY A 62 16.64 23.80 -9.88
CA GLY A 62 16.22 23.12 -11.10
C GLY A 62 16.66 23.83 -12.39
N SER A 63 16.23 23.33 -13.54
CA SER A 63 16.59 23.85 -14.86
C SER A 63 16.10 25.28 -15.14
N ARG A 64 15.13 25.76 -14.36
CA ARG A 64 14.52 27.09 -14.49
C ARG A 64 14.84 28.02 -13.30
N THR A 65 15.95 27.75 -12.61
CA THR A 65 16.43 28.56 -11.48
C THR A 65 16.50 30.05 -11.84
N GLY A 66 15.95 30.92 -10.97
CA GLY A 66 15.91 32.38 -11.16
C GLY A 66 14.74 32.86 -12.00
N GLU A 67 14.04 32.00 -12.74
CA GLU A 67 12.82 32.40 -13.43
C GLU A 67 11.67 32.66 -12.44
N SER A 68 10.71 33.51 -12.84
CA SER A 68 9.46 33.66 -12.07
C SER A 68 8.67 32.35 -12.06
N VAL A 69 8.14 31.98 -10.89
CA VAL A 69 7.36 30.76 -10.72
C VAL A 69 6.16 30.67 -11.67
N VAL A 70 5.47 31.79 -11.92
CA VAL A 70 4.29 31.79 -12.81
C VAL A 70 4.62 31.40 -14.25
N THR A 71 5.85 31.65 -14.71
CA THR A 71 6.34 31.25 -16.04
C THR A 71 6.97 29.87 -16.02
N ALA A 72 7.56 29.48 -14.91
CA ALA A 72 8.27 28.23 -14.76
C ALA A 72 7.34 27.02 -14.57
N LEU A 73 6.15 27.21 -14.02
CA LEU A 73 5.19 26.11 -13.78
C LEU A 73 4.60 25.55 -15.08
N ALA A 74 4.47 24.24 -15.14
CA ALA A 74 3.75 23.48 -16.17
C ALA A 74 2.23 23.71 -16.10
N ASP A 75 1.51 23.40 -17.17
CA ASP A 75 0.05 23.66 -17.24
C ASP A 75 -0.73 22.83 -16.21
N PHE A 76 -0.35 21.56 -15.93
CA PHE A 76 -1.00 20.77 -14.88
C PHE A 76 -0.77 21.36 -13.48
N GLN A 77 0.39 21.95 -13.22
CA GLN A 77 0.70 22.60 -11.95
C GLN A 77 -0.13 23.88 -11.77
N ILE A 78 -0.31 24.64 -12.85
CA ILE A 78 -1.20 25.80 -12.87
C ILE A 78 -2.65 25.36 -12.64
N PHE A 79 -3.10 24.30 -13.30
CA PHE A 79 -4.43 23.73 -13.10
C PHE A 79 -4.65 23.33 -11.64
N PHE A 80 -3.70 22.62 -11.04
CA PHE A 80 -3.75 22.22 -9.63
C PHE A 80 -3.90 23.44 -8.69
N LEU A 81 -3.06 24.46 -8.86
CA LEU A 81 -3.12 25.67 -8.03
C LEU A 81 -4.41 26.47 -8.22
N VAL A 82 -4.91 26.59 -9.45
CA VAL A 82 -6.19 27.26 -9.75
C VAL A 82 -7.34 26.50 -9.07
N SER A 83 -7.39 25.19 -9.23
CA SER A 83 -8.45 24.35 -8.66
C SER A 83 -8.48 24.43 -7.13
N VAL A 84 -7.35 24.22 -6.49
CA VAL A 84 -7.28 24.12 -5.02
C VAL A 84 -7.44 25.47 -4.33
N LEU A 85 -6.98 26.57 -4.93
CA LEU A 85 -6.90 27.86 -4.24
C LEU A 85 -7.95 28.89 -4.69
N SER A 86 -8.61 28.70 -5.84
CA SER A 86 -9.46 29.76 -6.39
C SER A 86 -10.91 29.39 -6.68
N ILE A 87 -11.34 28.15 -6.41
CA ILE A 87 -12.74 27.72 -6.60
C ILE A 87 -13.50 27.86 -5.28
N TYR A 88 -14.65 28.55 -5.34
CA TYR A 88 -15.47 28.92 -4.19
C TYR A 88 -16.96 28.61 -4.45
N HIS A 89 -17.75 28.51 -3.36
CA HIS A 89 -19.19 28.38 -3.44
C HIS A 89 -19.83 29.72 -3.86
N ARG A 90 -20.82 29.68 -4.77
CA ARG A 90 -21.60 30.87 -5.13
C ARG A 90 -22.49 31.35 -3.98
N SER A 91 -23.00 30.41 -3.16
CA SER A 91 -23.82 30.71 -1.97
C SER A 91 -23.00 31.30 -0.82
N ASP A 92 -21.69 31.02 -0.75
CA ASP A 92 -20.78 31.55 0.25
C ASP A 92 -19.38 31.78 -0.37
N THR A 93 -19.17 32.96 -0.90
CA THR A 93 -17.93 33.34 -1.59
C THR A 93 -16.69 33.37 -0.68
N THR A 94 -16.85 33.11 0.61
CA THR A 94 -15.74 32.96 1.57
C THR A 94 -15.34 31.52 1.80
N LYS A 95 -16.18 30.54 1.37
CA LYS A 95 -15.93 29.12 1.53
C LYS A 95 -15.35 28.53 0.25
N ARG A 96 -14.13 27.98 0.32
CA ARG A 96 -13.53 27.24 -0.80
C ARG A 96 -14.30 25.95 -1.04
N ARG A 97 -14.27 25.46 -2.29
CA ARG A 97 -14.89 24.19 -2.65
C ARG A 97 -14.15 23.02 -2.02
N PHE A 98 -12.85 22.91 -2.23
CA PHE A 98 -12.07 21.72 -1.86
C PHE A 98 -11.50 21.81 -0.45
N GLU A 99 -11.83 20.79 0.35
CA GLU A 99 -11.35 20.58 1.72
C GLU A 99 -10.35 19.43 1.80
N ASN A 100 -10.46 18.42 0.90
CA ASN A 100 -9.58 17.25 0.83
C ASN A 100 -8.97 17.15 -0.58
N VAL A 101 -7.65 17.15 -0.63
CA VAL A 101 -6.89 17.17 -1.88
C VAL A 101 -5.89 16.02 -1.88
N LEU A 102 -5.93 15.19 -2.93
CA LEU A 102 -4.99 14.11 -3.17
C LEU A 102 -4.19 14.38 -4.44
N LEU A 103 -2.87 14.28 -4.35
CA LEU A 103 -1.99 14.42 -5.51
C LEU A 103 -1.03 13.23 -5.59
N GLU A 104 -1.32 12.33 -6.51
CA GLU A 104 -0.45 11.22 -6.86
C GLU A 104 0.37 11.58 -8.09
N LEU A 105 1.68 11.65 -7.92
CA LEU A 105 2.64 11.95 -8.99
C LEU A 105 3.92 11.13 -8.80
N PRO A 106 4.61 10.73 -9.87
CA PRO A 106 5.94 10.13 -9.78
C PRO A 106 6.95 11.03 -9.08
N ARG A 107 8.09 10.46 -8.73
CA ARG A 107 9.21 11.25 -8.18
C ARG A 107 9.67 12.33 -9.16
N LYS A 108 10.18 13.44 -8.63
CA LYS A 108 10.71 14.60 -9.39
C LYS A 108 9.69 15.37 -10.24
N SER A 109 8.38 15.13 -10.05
CA SER A 109 7.30 15.87 -10.74
C SER A 109 6.89 17.17 -10.02
N GLY A 110 7.60 17.57 -8.96
CA GLY A 110 7.38 18.88 -8.30
C GLY A 110 6.29 18.91 -7.23
N LYS A 111 5.88 17.75 -6.65
CA LYS A 111 4.87 17.66 -5.58
C LYS A 111 5.15 18.61 -4.42
N THR A 112 6.29 18.45 -3.78
CA THR A 112 6.72 19.23 -2.61
C THR A 112 6.83 20.72 -2.92
N MET A 113 7.28 21.06 -4.15
CA MET A 113 7.33 22.44 -4.63
C MET A 113 5.94 23.06 -4.70
N LEU A 114 4.94 22.37 -5.26
CA LEU A 114 3.57 22.86 -5.35
C LEU A 114 2.98 23.16 -3.97
N VAL A 115 3.21 22.27 -3.00
CA VAL A 115 2.73 22.48 -1.63
C VAL A 115 3.47 23.62 -0.94
N ALA A 116 4.77 23.76 -1.15
CA ALA A 116 5.53 24.91 -0.64
C ALA A 116 4.96 26.23 -1.15
N LEU A 117 4.59 26.32 -2.44
CA LEU A 117 3.93 27.48 -3.02
C LEU A 117 2.54 27.71 -2.41
N ILE A 118 1.73 26.65 -2.23
CA ILE A 118 0.43 26.77 -1.54
C ILE A 118 0.63 27.35 -0.14
N PHE A 119 1.63 26.87 0.61
CA PHE A 119 1.89 27.35 1.97
C PHE A 119 2.35 28.82 1.97
N ILE A 120 3.23 29.24 1.08
CA ILE A 120 3.62 30.66 0.94
C ILE A 120 2.40 31.53 0.62
N ILE A 121 1.60 31.14 -0.36
CA ILE A 121 0.38 31.85 -0.75
C ILE A 121 -0.60 31.94 0.44
N SER A 122 -0.78 30.84 1.15
CA SER A 122 -1.70 30.76 2.28
C SER A 122 -1.23 31.56 3.50
N LEU A 123 0.07 31.57 3.79
CA LEU A 123 0.63 32.42 4.83
C LEU A 123 0.34 33.91 4.57
N LEU A 124 0.25 34.33 3.31
CA LEU A 124 0.02 35.70 2.92
C LEU A 124 -1.46 36.07 2.70
N LEU A 125 -2.30 35.12 2.27
CA LEU A 125 -3.67 35.42 1.82
C LEU A 125 -4.78 34.81 2.70
N GLU A 126 -4.49 33.81 3.55
CA GLU A 126 -5.49 33.28 4.48
C GLU A 126 -5.77 34.27 5.63
N PRO A 127 -6.91 34.16 6.31
CA PRO A 127 -7.25 35.00 7.48
C PRO A 127 -6.12 35.01 8.51
N LYS A 128 -6.04 36.09 9.28
CA LYS A 128 -5.06 36.23 10.37
C LYS A 128 -5.16 35.06 11.34
N TYR A 129 -4.00 34.66 11.89
CA TYR A 129 -3.85 33.56 12.86
C TYR A 129 -4.12 32.18 12.28
N SER A 130 -4.13 32.01 10.96
CA SER A 130 -4.21 30.70 10.34
C SER A 130 -2.97 29.86 10.65
N ARG A 131 -3.18 28.58 10.97
CA ARG A 131 -2.12 27.64 11.33
C ARG A 131 -1.96 26.58 10.26
N LEU A 132 -0.74 26.46 9.75
CA LEU A 132 -0.37 25.51 8.70
C LEU A 132 0.55 24.44 9.30
N PHE A 133 0.31 23.17 8.95
CA PHE A 133 1.13 22.04 9.43
C PHE A 133 1.50 21.12 8.28
N SER A 134 2.70 20.55 8.34
CA SER A 134 3.08 19.41 7.49
C SER A 134 3.49 18.24 8.36
N VAL A 135 3.19 17.04 7.89
CA VAL A 135 3.57 15.75 8.51
C VAL A 135 4.17 14.86 7.43
N ALA A 136 5.21 14.12 7.77
CA ALA A 136 5.81 13.11 6.91
C ALA A 136 6.26 11.91 7.78
N PRO A 137 6.58 10.75 7.19
CA PRO A 137 6.99 9.55 7.93
C PRO A 137 8.16 9.77 8.88
N ASP A 138 9.06 10.68 8.56
CA ASP A 138 10.17 11.05 9.43
C ASP A 138 10.38 12.58 9.50
N GLY A 139 11.17 13.01 10.50
CA GLY A 139 11.37 14.44 10.76
C GLY A 139 12.21 15.16 9.69
N ALA A 140 13.05 14.46 8.93
CA ALA A 140 13.84 15.06 7.86
C ALA A 140 12.93 15.39 6.66
N LEU A 141 12.10 14.43 6.24
CA LEU A 141 11.10 14.61 5.18
C LEU A 141 10.09 15.71 5.54
N SER A 142 9.61 15.73 6.79
CA SER A 142 8.68 16.76 7.26
C SER A 142 9.27 18.18 7.13
N ARG A 143 10.59 18.33 7.19
CA ARG A 143 11.30 19.60 7.05
C ARG A 143 11.64 19.99 5.59
N GLU A 144 11.44 19.10 4.62
CA GLU A 144 11.72 19.42 3.21
C GLU A 144 10.88 20.60 2.70
N VAL A 145 9.58 20.60 2.99
CA VAL A 145 8.68 21.73 2.65
C VAL A 145 9.16 23.03 3.29
N TYR A 146 9.52 22.95 4.59
CA TYR A 146 10.04 24.11 5.32
C TYR A 146 11.33 24.66 4.70
N THR A 147 12.26 23.78 4.34
CA THR A 147 13.52 24.14 3.70
C THR A 147 13.27 24.78 2.34
N LEU A 148 12.36 24.22 1.55
CA LEU A 148 12.03 24.75 0.24
C LEU A 148 11.35 26.12 0.32
N ILE A 149 10.45 26.35 1.29
CA ILE A 149 9.87 27.66 1.55
C ILE A 149 10.97 28.70 1.87
N LYS A 150 11.94 28.33 2.72
CA LYS A 150 13.09 29.21 3.01
C LYS A 150 13.90 29.54 1.75
N GLN A 151 14.11 28.56 0.87
CA GLN A 151 14.82 28.77 -0.39
C GLN A 151 14.03 29.74 -1.29
N PHE A 152 12.71 29.56 -1.46
CA PHE A 152 11.88 30.50 -2.22
C PHE A 152 11.96 31.93 -1.67
N ILE A 153 11.87 32.11 -0.35
CA ILE A 153 12.01 33.42 0.29
C ILE A 153 13.41 33.99 0.03
N GLY A 154 14.45 33.15 0.16
CA GLY A 154 15.84 33.59 0.01
C GLY A 154 16.21 34.10 -1.39
N VAL A 155 15.61 33.50 -2.43
CA VAL A 155 15.87 33.91 -3.83
C VAL A 155 14.87 34.94 -4.38
N SER A 156 13.85 35.32 -3.59
CA SER A 156 12.77 36.23 -4.01
C SER A 156 12.80 37.54 -3.21
N PRO A 157 13.47 38.57 -3.67
CA PRO A 157 13.69 39.81 -2.88
C PRO A 157 12.40 40.46 -2.39
N LEU A 158 11.31 40.40 -3.18
CA LEU A 158 10.02 40.98 -2.81
C LEU A 158 9.25 40.16 -1.75
N LEU A 159 9.67 38.91 -1.48
CA LEU A 159 9.16 38.11 -0.35
C LEU A 159 9.97 38.33 0.93
N GLN A 160 11.18 38.88 0.84
CA GLN A 160 12.00 39.06 2.04
C GLN A 160 11.53 40.27 2.84
N ARG A 161 11.28 41.41 2.16
CA ARG A 161 10.95 42.67 2.84
C ARG A 161 9.86 43.46 2.14
N ILE A 162 9.00 44.07 2.95
CA ILE A 162 8.02 45.07 2.53
C ILE A 162 8.24 46.33 3.40
N ASN A 163 8.44 47.50 2.79
CA ASN A 163 8.70 48.76 3.47
C ASN A 163 9.83 48.65 4.53
N ASN A 164 10.94 48.04 4.14
CA ASN A 164 12.13 47.82 4.99
C ASN A 164 11.89 46.92 6.23
N LYS A 165 10.74 46.22 6.32
CA LYS A 165 10.46 45.26 7.37
C LYS A 165 10.45 43.85 6.80
N ASP A 166 11.01 42.92 7.54
CA ASP A 166 10.99 41.51 7.15
C ASP A 166 9.53 41.02 7.12
N LEU A 167 9.17 40.35 6.01
CA LEU A 167 7.83 39.80 5.80
C LEU A 167 7.63 38.48 6.58
N PHE A 168 8.70 37.73 6.78
CA PHE A 168 8.68 36.45 7.51
C PHE A 168 9.71 36.43 8.62
N LYS A 169 9.33 35.90 9.78
CA LYS A 169 10.25 35.48 10.83
C LYS A 169 10.49 33.97 10.71
N ILE A 170 11.72 33.60 10.43
CA ILE A 170 12.13 32.22 10.18
C ILE A 170 12.90 31.73 11.40
N ASN A 171 12.28 30.90 12.24
CA ASN A 171 12.89 30.27 13.41
C ASN A 171 13.28 28.82 13.06
N ARG A 172 13.95 28.12 13.99
CA ARG A 172 14.34 26.74 13.79
C ARG A 172 13.15 25.79 13.52
N ASP A 173 12.03 26.01 14.20
CA ASP A 173 10.91 25.07 14.27
C ASP A 173 9.59 25.63 13.70
N LYS A 174 9.58 26.90 13.29
CA LYS A 174 8.40 27.53 12.70
C LYS A 174 8.72 28.72 11.82
N LEU A 175 7.84 29.01 10.90
CA LEU A 175 7.85 30.19 10.06
C LEU A 175 6.59 31.00 10.34
N LEU A 176 6.75 32.32 10.59
CA LEU A 176 5.66 33.26 10.88
C LEU A 176 5.64 34.35 9.81
N CYS A 177 4.48 34.54 9.19
CA CYS A 177 4.23 35.72 8.37
C CYS A 177 3.87 36.94 9.28
N VAL A 178 4.68 38.00 9.24
CA VAL A 178 4.51 39.13 10.17
C VAL A 178 3.24 39.95 9.87
N ALA A 179 2.83 40.00 8.61
CA ALA A 179 1.67 40.81 8.19
C ALA A 179 0.32 40.19 8.60
N THR A 180 0.21 38.88 8.58
CA THR A 180 -1.02 38.11 8.84
C THR A 180 -1.01 37.43 10.17
N GLU A 181 0.15 37.27 10.81
CA GLU A 181 0.39 36.44 12.00
C GLU A 181 0.07 34.95 11.75
N ASN A 182 0.04 34.54 10.50
CA ASN A 182 -0.11 33.15 10.11
C ASN A 182 1.20 32.39 10.31
N GLU A 183 1.11 31.17 10.87
CA GLU A 183 2.29 30.36 11.16
C GLU A 183 2.29 29.01 10.43
N TYR A 184 3.48 28.55 10.06
CA TYR A 184 3.71 27.20 9.58
C TYR A 184 4.67 26.46 10.49
N VAL A 185 4.29 25.24 10.87
CA VAL A 185 5.04 24.35 11.76
C VAL A 185 5.16 22.95 11.13
N PRO A 186 6.36 22.48 10.76
CA PRO A 186 6.58 21.10 10.40
C PRO A 186 6.47 20.22 11.64
N LEU A 187 5.74 19.11 11.54
CA LEU A 187 5.52 18.15 12.62
C LEU A 187 6.26 16.85 12.32
N ASN A 188 6.85 16.25 13.34
CA ASN A 188 7.35 14.89 13.26
C ASN A 188 6.19 13.91 13.41
N TYR A 189 6.25 12.79 12.66
CA TYR A 189 5.31 11.70 12.87
C TYR A 189 5.30 11.26 14.34
N SER A 190 4.12 11.02 14.85
CA SER A 190 3.89 10.49 16.19
C SER A 190 2.54 9.76 16.21
N THR A 191 2.45 8.66 16.92
CA THR A 191 1.23 7.85 17.06
C THR A 191 0.16 8.46 17.98
N SER A 192 0.45 9.57 18.71
CA SER A 192 -0.47 10.10 19.72
C SER A 192 -0.34 11.58 20.03
N ARG A 193 0.55 12.34 19.36
CA ARG A 193 0.87 13.74 19.74
C ARG A 193 0.36 14.79 18.74
N MET A 194 -0.50 14.41 17.81
CA MET A 194 -1.06 15.34 16.83
C MET A 194 -2.41 15.88 17.23
N ASP A 195 -3.07 15.25 18.19
CA ASP A 195 -4.35 15.71 18.73
C ASP A 195 -4.23 17.09 19.38
N GLY A 196 -5.34 17.82 19.43
CA GLY A 196 -5.41 19.18 19.98
C GLY A 196 -4.83 20.27 19.07
N LYS A 197 -4.36 19.95 17.86
CA LYS A 197 -4.02 20.95 16.85
C LYS A 197 -5.27 21.33 16.06
N MET A 198 -5.35 22.62 15.66
CA MET A 198 -6.44 23.14 14.86
C MET A 198 -5.88 23.71 13.55
N PRO A 199 -5.58 22.84 12.57
CA PRO A 199 -4.99 23.27 11.30
C PRO A 199 -6.03 23.98 10.42
N SER A 200 -5.65 25.13 9.87
CA SER A 200 -6.36 25.74 8.73
C SER A 200 -5.98 25.04 7.43
N ILE A 201 -4.68 24.71 7.29
CA ILE A 201 -4.15 23.95 6.16
C ILE A 201 -3.17 22.91 6.71
N TRP A 202 -3.27 21.70 6.20
CA TRP A 202 -2.34 20.63 6.57
C TRP A 202 -1.90 19.81 5.36
N LEU A 203 -0.71 19.27 5.46
CA LEU A 203 -0.09 18.37 4.49
C LEU A 203 0.31 17.07 5.13
N CYS A 204 -0.01 15.95 4.50
CA CYS A 204 0.70 14.69 4.68
C CYS A 204 1.55 14.43 3.43
N ASP A 205 2.88 14.52 3.59
CA ASP A 205 3.84 14.22 2.53
C ASP A 205 4.32 12.76 2.62
N GLU A 206 4.61 12.16 1.48
CA GLU A 206 4.97 10.75 1.33
C GLU A 206 3.98 9.81 2.07
N THR A 207 2.68 10.07 1.87
CA THR A 207 1.57 9.40 2.57
C THR A 207 1.60 7.88 2.43
N SER A 208 2.09 7.34 1.29
CA SER A 208 2.28 5.89 1.10
C SER A 208 3.30 5.26 2.05
N ALA A 209 4.17 6.05 2.66
CA ALA A 209 5.17 5.57 3.61
C ALA A 209 4.74 5.72 5.07
N LEU A 210 3.57 6.32 5.34
CA LEU A 210 3.02 6.41 6.70
C LEU A 210 2.72 5.01 7.25
N PRO A 211 3.05 4.74 8.53
CA PRO A 211 2.76 3.44 9.15
C PRO A 211 1.27 3.17 9.31
N ASP A 212 0.47 4.22 9.54
CA ASP A 212 -0.96 4.17 9.78
C ASP A 212 -1.67 5.47 9.34
N SER A 213 -3.00 5.50 9.42
CA SER A 213 -3.84 6.64 9.04
C SER A 213 -3.98 7.72 10.15
N TYR A 214 -3.35 7.53 11.32
CA TYR A 214 -3.51 8.45 12.45
C TYR A 214 -3.17 9.91 12.11
N PRO A 215 -2.07 10.25 11.39
CA PRO A 215 -1.76 11.64 11.04
C PRO A 215 -2.85 12.31 10.21
N ILE A 216 -3.42 11.59 9.23
CA ILE A 216 -4.50 12.09 8.38
C ILE A 216 -5.75 12.33 9.23
N SER A 217 -6.14 11.37 10.05
CA SER A 217 -7.31 11.43 10.91
C SER A 217 -7.22 12.56 11.94
N ALA A 218 -6.06 12.70 12.61
CA ALA A 218 -5.83 13.74 13.60
C ALA A 218 -5.89 15.15 12.99
N MET A 219 -5.28 15.36 11.80
CA MET A 219 -5.33 16.65 11.12
C MET A 219 -6.73 16.96 10.58
N ARG A 220 -7.43 15.97 10.02
CA ARG A 220 -8.80 16.10 9.50
C ARG A 220 -9.79 16.44 10.62
N LEU A 221 -9.75 15.73 11.74
CA LEU A 221 -10.59 16.00 12.91
C LEU A 221 -10.25 17.35 13.56
N GLY A 222 -8.97 17.67 13.70
CA GLY A 222 -8.53 18.95 14.25
C GLY A 222 -8.95 20.16 13.42
N SER A 223 -9.18 19.99 12.11
CA SER A 223 -9.62 21.05 11.21
C SER A 223 -11.14 21.26 11.17
N LEU A 224 -11.94 20.42 11.83
CA LEU A 224 -13.42 20.51 11.81
C LEU A 224 -13.97 21.90 12.16
N PRO A 225 -13.45 22.63 13.17
CA PRO A 225 -13.95 23.96 13.51
C PRO A 225 -13.58 25.05 12.49
N VAL A 226 -12.66 24.76 11.56
CA VAL A 226 -12.16 25.76 10.61
C VAL A 226 -13.07 25.80 9.38
N LYS A 227 -13.68 26.97 9.12
CA LYS A 227 -14.60 27.18 7.99
C LYS A 227 -13.96 26.93 6.62
N ASN A 228 -12.72 27.36 6.44
CA ASN A 228 -12.00 27.33 5.16
C ASN A 228 -10.78 26.42 5.23
N LYS A 229 -11.00 25.19 5.73
CA LYS A 229 -9.94 24.19 5.91
C LYS A 229 -9.47 23.61 4.57
N LEU A 230 -8.23 23.11 4.55
CA LEU A 230 -7.64 22.43 3.40
C LEU A 230 -6.66 21.35 3.87
N GLY A 231 -6.97 20.11 3.58
CA GLY A 231 -6.06 18.96 3.77
C GLY A 231 -5.47 18.53 2.43
N ILE A 232 -4.15 18.33 2.39
CA ILE A 232 -3.43 17.92 1.19
C ILE A 232 -2.65 16.64 1.50
N MET A 233 -2.82 15.64 0.67
CA MET A 233 -2.05 14.40 0.74
C MET A 233 -1.28 14.22 -0.57
N ILE A 234 0.01 14.00 -0.48
CA ILE A 234 0.86 13.80 -1.65
C ILE A 234 1.74 12.57 -1.48
N SER A 235 1.89 11.77 -2.51
CA SER A 235 2.82 10.64 -2.54
C SER A 235 3.10 10.14 -3.96
N THR A 236 4.06 9.23 -4.04
CA THR A 236 4.19 8.24 -5.12
C THR A 236 3.69 6.90 -4.61
N LYS A 237 3.49 5.92 -5.48
CA LYS A 237 3.26 4.52 -5.07
C LYS A 237 4.49 3.93 -4.36
N TYR A 238 4.22 2.98 -3.47
CA TYR A 238 5.21 2.17 -2.78
C TYR A 238 4.94 0.69 -3.07
N THR A 239 5.89 -0.17 -2.68
CA THR A 239 5.74 -1.63 -2.85
C THR A 239 4.73 -2.25 -1.89
N LYS A 240 4.38 -1.53 -0.82
CA LYS A 240 3.36 -1.95 0.15
C LYS A 240 1.97 -1.61 -0.39
N VAL A 241 1.06 -2.58 -0.41
CA VAL A 241 -0.31 -2.44 -0.96
C VAL A 241 -1.25 -1.79 0.07
N ASP A 242 -1.18 -2.23 1.32
CA ASP A 242 -2.06 -1.73 2.38
C ASP A 242 -1.45 -0.49 3.03
N THR A 243 -1.69 0.66 2.42
CA THR A 243 -1.23 1.95 2.95
C THR A 243 -2.39 2.93 3.08
N PRO A 244 -2.33 3.90 4.02
CA PRO A 244 -3.34 4.94 4.12
C PRO A 244 -3.55 5.72 2.81
N PHE A 245 -2.53 5.79 1.97
CA PHE A 245 -2.62 6.47 0.68
C PHE A 245 -3.46 5.69 -0.33
N GLU A 246 -3.38 4.35 -0.34
CA GLU A 246 -4.21 3.51 -1.21
C GLU A 246 -5.68 3.57 -0.81
N ASP A 247 -5.99 3.65 0.48
CA ASP A 247 -7.37 3.84 0.95
C ASP A 247 -7.94 5.17 0.45
N GLU A 248 -7.16 6.26 0.54
CA GLU A 248 -7.57 7.57 0.04
C GLU A 248 -7.68 7.58 -1.51
N ILE A 249 -6.80 6.91 -2.23
CA ILE A 249 -6.92 6.72 -3.69
C ILE A 249 -8.21 5.98 -4.03
N ALA A 250 -8.52 4.88 -3.33
CA ALA A 250 -9.73 4.10 -3.56
C ALA A 250 -11.00 4.95 -3.34
N PHE A 251 -11.03 5.77 -2.28
CA PHE A 251 -12.11 6.72 -2.03
C PHE A 251 -12.26 7.73 -3.19
N HIS A 252 -11.15 8.34 -3.62
CA HIS A 252 -11.17 9.34 -4.69
C HIS A 252 -11.56 8.76 -6.05
N LYS A 253 -11.20 7.49 -6.35
CA LYS A 253 -11.66 6.78 -7.55
C LYS A 253 -13.18 6.60 -7.55
N GLN A 254 -13.74 6.12 -6.43
CA GLN A 254 -15.19 5.97 -6.28
C GLN A 254 -15.93 7.31 -6.41
N ARG A 255 -15.34 8.40 -5.89
CA ARG A 255 -15.87 9.75 -6.05
C ARG A 255 -15.84 10.20 -7.51
N LEU A 256 -14.73 9.99 -8.23
CA LEU A 256 -14.58 10.34 -9.63
C LEU A 256 -15.47 9.51 -10.56
N GLU A 257 -15.82 8.30 -10.16
CA GLU A 257 -16.79 7.41 -10.85
C GLU A 257 -18.25 7.68 -10.41
N HIS A 258 -18.49 8.73 -9.60
CA HIS A 258 -19.80 9.12 -9.06
C HIS A 258 -20.51 8.02 -8.25
N ILE A 259 -19.75 7.06 -7.69
CA ILE A 259 -20.27 6.05 -6.76
C ILE A 259 -20.49 6.68 -5.38
N ILE A 260 -19.57 7.56 -4.97
CA ILE A 260 -19.66 8.36 -3.75
C ILE A 260 -19.82 9.83 -4.15
N ASN A 261 -20.76 10.52 -3.51
CA ASN A 261 -20.95 11.96 -3.72
C ASN A 261 -20.20 12.76 -2.64
N ASP A 262 -19.06 13.36 -3.01
CA ASP A 262 -18.30 14.31 -2.19
C ASP A 262 -17.70 15.42 -3.06
N ASP A 263 -18.39 16.54 -3.12
CA ASP A 263 -18.00 17.71 -3.91
C ASP A 263 -16.81 18.48 -3.30
N THR A 264 -16.43 18.18 -2.05
CA THR A 264 -15.32 18.83 -1.34
C THR A 264 -13.98 18.14 -1.58
N ALA A 265 -13.98 17.01 -2.26
CA ALA A 265 -12.79 16.22 -2.55
C ALA A 265 -12.27 16.52 -3.97
N PHE A 266 -10.94 16.63 -4.10
CA PHE A 266 -10.23 16.81 -5.36
C PHE A 266 -9.06 15.85 -5.46
N ALA A 267 -8.87 15.21 -6.62
CA ALA A 267 -7.74 14.34 -6.82
C ALA A 267 -7.12 14.44 -8.22
N LEU A 268 -5.80 14.45 -8.29
CA LEU A 268 -5.07 14.17 -9.53
C LEU A 268 -4.29 12.86 -9.34
N LEU A 269 -4.75 11.81 -10.02
CA LEU A 269 -4.20 10.47 -9.95
C LEU A 269 -3.45 10.16 -11.25
N TYR A 270 -2.14 10.39 -11.25
CA TYR A 270 -1.27 10.09 -12.38
C TYR A 270 -0.75 8.65 -12.27
N GLU A 271 -1.67 7.70 -12.36
CA GLU A 271 -1.39 6.27 -12.46
C GLU A 271 -1.70 5.76 -13.86
N PRO A 272 -1.04 4.69 -14.35
CA PRO A 272 -1.33 4.16 -15.66
C PRO A 272 -2.69 3.47 -15.72
N ASP A 273 -3.35 3.56 -16.87
CA ASP A 273 -4.52 2.74 -17.17
C ASP A 273 -4.13 1.26 -17.15
N THR A 274 -5.07 0.40 -16.72
CA THR A 274 -4.78 -1.04 -16.46
C THR A 274 -4.16 -1.75 -17.66
N GLU A 275 -4.60 -1.40 -18.88
CA GLU A 275 -4.14 -2.01 -20.12
C GLU A 275 -2.67 -1.69 -20.45
N LEU A 276 -2.11 -0.63 -19.87
CA LEU A 276 -0.73 -0.20 -20.09
C LEU A 276 0.25 -0.77 -19.05
N ILE A 277 -0.24 -1.29 -17.93
CA ILE A 277 0.61 -1.75 -16.83
C ILE A 277 1.61 -2.83 -17.32
N ASP A 278 1.14 -3.83 -18.06
CA ASP A 278 1.98 -4.91 -18.57
C ASP A 278 2.93 -4.45 -19.68
N GLN A 279 2.65 -3.29 -20.28
CA GLN A 279 3.48 -2.69 -21.35
C GLN A 279 4.53 -1.72 -20.81
N TRP A 280 4.77 -1.68 -19.49
CA TRP A 280 5.69 -0.72 -18.86
C TRP A 280 7.11 -0.73 -19.45
N ALA A 281 7.56 -1.88 -19.95
CA ALA A 281 8.89 -2.08 -20.50
C ALA A 281 9.07 -1.50 -21.92
N THR A 282 7.99 -1.38 -22.68
CA THR A 282 8.05 -1.07 -24.13
C THR A 282 7.22 0.14 -24.55
N SER A 283 6.16 0.48 -23.82
CA SER A 283 5.27 1.57 -24.19
C SER A 283 5.77 2.93 -23.72
N ASP A 284 5.97 3.85 -24.65
CA ASP A 284 6.28 5.25 -24.35
C ASP A 284 5.05 6.02 -23.85
N LYS A 285 3.86 5.53 -24.22
CA LYS A 285 2.59 6.11 -23.78
C LYS A 285 2.47 6.08 -22.27
N ILE A 286 2.91 5.01 -21.60
CA ILE A 286 2.85 4.89 -20.12
C ILE A 286 3.69 5.98 -19.43
N ILE A 287 4.88 6.30 -19.97
CA ILE A 287 5.73 7.37 -19.42
C ILE A 287 4.99 8.71 -19.47
N ARG A 288 4.39 9.03 -20.62
CA ARG A 288 3.66 10.30 -20.81
C ARG A 288 2.38 10.33 -19.96
N GLN A 289 1.71 9.20 -19.79
CA GLN A 289 0.50 9.09 -19.01
C GLN A 289 0.72 9.43 -17.54
N VAL A 290 1.77 8.89 -16.94
CA VAL A 290 2.01 9.04 -15.50
C VAL A 290 2.92 10.24 -15.14
N ASN A 291 3.72 10.73 -16.09
CA ASN A 291 4.62 11.86 -15.88
C ASN A 291 4.17 13.09 -16.67
N PRO A 292 3.27 13.92 -16.14
CA PRO A 292 2.71 15.05 -16.89
C PRO A 292 3.77 16.06 -17.34
N LEU A 293 4.91 16.18 -16.63
CA LEU A 293 6.03 17.00 -17.09
C LEU A 293 6.68 16.49 -18.37
N SER A 294 6.65 15.18 -18.64
CA SER A 294 7.25 14.60 -19.84
C SER A 294 6.48 14.94 -21.12
N VAL A 295 5.24 15.42 -20.98
CA VAL A 295 4.43 15.89 -22.09
C VAL A 295 4.90 17.27 -22.57
N GLU A 296 5.28 18.15 -21.62
CA GLU A 296 5.71 19.52 -21.91
C GLU A 296 7.24 19.62 -22.10
N LEU A 297 8.02 18.74 -21.45
CA LEU A 297 9.48 18.78 -21.40
C LEU A 297 10.08 17.46 -21.90
N GLN A 298 10.58 17.45 -23.13
CA GLN A 298 11.21 16.26 -23.72
C GLN A 298 12.39 15.73 -22.88
N SER A 299 13.16 16.62 -22.25
CA SER A 299 14.26 16.22 -21.35
C SER A 299 13.81 15.37 -20.15
N VAL A 300 12.58 15.57 -19.66
CA VAL A 300 12.01 14.72 -18.59
C VAL A 300 11.64 13.34 -19.13
N PHE A 301 11.08 13.29 -20.33
CA PHE A 301 10.79 12.04 -21.00
C PHE A 301 12.06 11.20 -21.20
N ASP A 302 13.10 11.81 -21.78
CA ASP A 302 14.38 11.17 -22.08
C ASP A 302 15.05 10.61 -20.81
N GLU A 303 14.96 11.34 -19.69
CA GLU A 303 15.52 10.87 -18.41
C GLU A 303 14.72 9.66 -17.85
N VAL A 304 13.40 9.67 -17.91
CA VAL A 304 12.57 8.54 -17.47
C VAL A 304 12.81 7.32 -18.35
N GLU A 305 12.96 7.49 -19.68
CA GLU A 305 13.28 6.42 -20.61
C GLU A 305 14.65 5.80 -20.32
N LYS A 306 15.66 6.62 -20.04
CA LYS A 306 16.98 6.17 -19.61
C LYS A 306 16.90 5.34 -18.34
N MET A 307 16.12 5.78 -17.35
CA MET A 307 15.88 5.02 -16.11
C MET A 307 15.15 3.70 -16.41
N ARG A 308 14.20 3.65 -17.35
CA ARG A 308 13.53 2.44 -17.81
C ARG A 308 14.54 1.45 -18.38
N THR A 309 15.43 1.90 -19.26
CA THR A 309 16.49 1.08 -19.85
C THR A 309 17.41 0.48 -18.78
N GLN A 310 17.78 1.27 -17.77
CA GLN A 310 18.59 0.78 -16.64
C GLN A 310 17.83 -0.27 -15.81
N ALA A 311 16.53 -0.03 -15.54
CA ALA A 311 15.71 -0.98 -14.80
C ALA A 311 15.49 -2.30 -15.56
N LEU A 312 15.44 -2.27 -16.90
CA LEU A 312 15.38 -3.48 -17.72
C LEU A 312 16.70 -4.28 -17.66
N ALA A 313 17.84 -3.60 -17.62
CA ALA A 313 19.15 -4.23 -17.52
C ALA A 313 19.43 -4.81 -16.11
N VAL A 314 18.88 -4.19 -15.05
CA VAL A 314 19.15 -4.56 -13.64
C VAL A 314 17.84 -4.96 -12.96
N LYS A 315 17.59 -6.28 -12.87
CA LYS A 315 16.32 -6.86 -12.39
C LYS A 315 15.86 -6.29 -11.03
N GLY A 316 16.78 -6.13 -10.08
CA GLY A 316 16.47 -5.57 -8.75
C GLY A 316 16.05 -4.09 -8.74
N GLN A 317 16.17 -3.35 -9.85
CA GLN A 317 15.74 -1.96 -9.97
C GLN A 317 14.31 -1.82 -10.53
N GLN A 318 13.74 -2.89 -11.09
CA GLN A 318 12.44 -2.84 -11.77
C GLN A 318 11.31 -2.43 -10.83
N ALA A 319 11.24 -3.04 -9.65
CA ALA A 319 10.20 -2.73 -8.66
C ALA A 319 10.26 -1.26 -8.23
N GLN A 320 11.45 -0.75 -7.98
CA GLN A 320 11.65 0.65 -7.60
C GLN A 320 11.30 1.61 -8.74
N PHE A 321 11.69 1.31 -9.97
CA PHE A 321 11.34 2.10 -11.15
C PHE A 321 9.83 2.15 -11.36
N LYS A 322 9.16 0.98 -11.36
CA LYS A 322 7.70 0.89 -11.48
C LYS A 322 6.98 1.74 -10.43
N CYS A 323 7.34 1.61 -9.15
CA CYS A 323 6.69 2.38 -8.09
C CYS A 323 6.99 3.88 -8.17
N LYS A 324 8.26 4.26 -8.34
CA LYS A 324 8.69 5.65 -8.16
C LYS A 324 8.57 6.49 -9.42
N MET A 325 8.63 5.89 -10.60
CA MET A 325 8.61 6.60 -11.89
C MET A 325 7.33 6.36 -12.69
N LEU A 326 6.63 5.23 -12.45
CA LEU A 326 5.41 4.90 -13.19
C LEU A 326 4.15 4.79 -12.31
N ASN A 327 4.24 5.04 -11.00
CA ASN A 327 3.14 4.85 -10.06
C ASN A 327 2.43 3.48 -10.22
N ILE A 328 3.18 2.45 -10.59
CA ILE A 328 2.71 1.08 -10.61
C ILE A 328 3.08 0.47 -9.26
N ILE A 329 2.12 -0.08 -8.53
CA ILE A 329 2.45 -0.92 -7.38
C ILE A 329 3.20 -2.13 -7.94
N ALA A 330 4.53 -2.04 -7.96
CA ALA A 330 5.32 -3.23 -8.10
C ALA A 330 5.18 -3.93 -6.75
N GLN A 331 4.30 -4.89 -6.66
CA GLN A 331 4.45 -5.91 -5.63
C GLN A 331 5.93 -6.30 -5.75
N GLY A 332 6.73 -6.00 -4.71
CA GLY A 332 8.11 -6.45 -4.65
C GLY A 332 8.05 -7.92 -5.00
N GLU A 333 8.98 -8.48 -5.75
CA GLU A 333 8.91 -9.81 -6.36
C GLU A 333 8.35 -10.82 -5.35
N THR A 334 7.04 -10.78 -5.18
CA THR A 334 6.24 -11.76 -4.50
C THR A 334 5.84 -12.68 -5.63
N GLU A 335 6.70 -13.62 -5.86
CA GLU A 335 6.44 -14.69 -6.79
C GLU A 335 5.32 -15.54 -6.21
N THR A 336 4.25 -15.75 -6.97
CA THR A 336 3.25 -16.76 -6.62
C THR A 336 4.00 -18.04 -6.28
N TYR A 337 3.67 -18.65 -5.16
CA TYR A 337 4.47 -19.77 -4.67
C TYR A 337 4.50 -20.92 -5.66
N VAL A 338 3.34 -21.36 -6.15
CA VAL A 338 3.20 -22.46 -7.12
C VAL A 338 2.18 -22.08 -8.20
N ASP A 339 2.29 -22.70 -9.38
CA ASP A 339 1.22 -22.64 -10.38
C ASP A 339 0.04 -23.49 -9.92
N ILE A 340 -1.18 -22.93 -9.97
CA ILE A 340 -2.38 -23.65 -9.55
C ILE A 340 -2.66 -24.88 -10.45
N ASN A 341 -2.30 -24.82 -11.73
CA ASN A 341 -2.50 -25.95 -12.62
C ASN A 341 -1.58 -27.13 -12.25
N ASP A 342 -0.32 -26.86 -11.88
CA ASP A 342 0.60 -27.89 -11.42
C ASP A 342 0.10 -28.51 -10.11
N LEU A 343 -0.36 -27.69 -9.17
CA LEU A 343 -0.95 -28.17 -7.93
C LEU A 343 -2.18 -29.04 -8.19
N GLN A 344 -3.09 -28.63 -9.08
CA GLN A 344 -4.31 -29.38 -9.37
C GLN A 344 -4.04 -30.73 -10.04
N GLN A 345 -2.93 -30.88 -10.74
CA GLN A 345 -2.50 -32.18 -11.27
C GLN A 345 -2.02 -33.16 -10.18
N CYS A 346 -1.73 -32.64 -8.99
CA CYS A 346 -1.33 -33.43 -7.83
C CYS A 346 -2.53 -33.99 -7.02
N ARG A 347 -3.78 -33.73 -7.43
CA ARG A 347 -4.99 -34.26 -6.77
C ARG A 347 -5.08 -35.75 -6.86
N ILE A 348 -5.53 -36.36 -5.77
CA ILE A 348 -5.94 -37.77 -5.70
C ILE A 348 -7.31 -37.88 -5.07
N ASP A 349 -8.04 -38.95 -5.35
CA ASP A 349 -9.37 -39.19 -4.76
C ASP A 349 -9.26 -39.60 -3.30
N ARG A 350 -8.37 -40.54 -2.99
CA ARG A 350 -8.17 -41.07 -1.64
C ARG A 350 -6.77 -41.65 -1.46
N PHE A 351 -6.24 -41.57 -0.23
CA PHE A 351 -4.99 -42.19 0.18
C PHE A 351 -5.22 -43.09 1.40
N ASP A 352 -4.54 -44.24 1.46
CA ASP A 352 -4.59 -45.10 2.62
C ASP A 352 -3.53 -44.70 3.64
N TRP A 353 -3.99 -44.12 4.73
CA TRP A 353 -3.17 -43.58 5.80
C TRP A 353 -2.80 -44.61 6.86
N GLN A 354 -3.53 -45.77 6.91
CA GLN A 354 -3.39 -46.71 7.99
C GLN A 354 -1.98 -47.31 8.12
N GLY A 355 -1.43 -47.24 9.33
CA GLY A 355 -0.09 -47.74 9.63
C GLY A 355 1.07 -46.90 9.08
N ARG A 356 0.79 -45.72 8.51
CA ARG A 356 1.84 -44.83 7.98
C ARG A 356 2.49 -44.01 9.09
N ASP A 357 3.80 -43.83 8.98
CA ASP A 357 4.55 -42.83 9.75
C ASP A 357 4.31 -41.44 9.12
N VAL A 358 3.85 -40.49 9.94
CA VAL A 358 3.51 -39.14 9.48
C VAL A 358 4.21 -38.05 10.29
N TYR A 359 4.53 -36.96 9.65
CA TYR A 359 4.95 -35.70 10.27
C TYR A 359 3.79 -34.76 10.24
N VAL A 360 3.47 -34.14 11.38
CA VAL A 360 2.35 -33.21 11.51
C VAL A 360 2.87 -31.76 11.59
N GLY A 361 2.28 -30.87 10.86
CA GLY A 361 2.53 -29.43 10.97
C GLY A 361 1.33 -28.71 11.55
N LEU A 362 1.57 -27.83 12.49
CA LEU A 362 0.57 -27.05 13.21
C LEU A 362 0.84 -25.56 13.02
N ASP A 363 -0.17 -24.79 12.63
CA ASP A 363 -0.19 -23.33 12.63
C ASP A 363 -1.38 -22.86 13.47
N LEU A 364 -1.10 -22.34 14.69
CA LEU A 364 -2.10 -21.94 15.67
C LEU A 364 -2.40 -20.43 15.59
N SER A 365 -3.68 -20.09 15.61
CA SER A 365 -4.16 -18.72 15.75
C SER A 365 -5.11 -18.56 16.93
N MET A 366 -5.18 -17.36 17.54
CA MET A 366 -6.12 -17.09 18.65
C MET A 366 -7.49 -16.59 18.19
N THR A 367 -7.55 -15.60 17.32
CA THR A 367 -8.80 -14.86 17.07
C THR A 367 -9.14 -14.63 15.61
N ASN A 368 -8.23 -14.12 14.81
CA ASN A 368 -8.55 -13.64 13.44
C ASN A 368 -8.03 -14.52 12.32
N ASP A 369 -7.01 -15.34 12.57
CA ASP A 369 -6.48 -16.27 11.59
C ASP A 369 -7.10 -17.67 11.77
N ASN A 370 -6.99 -18.50 10.75
CA ASN A 370 -7.40 -19.89 10.84
C ASN A 370 -6.32 -20.68 11.59
N THR A 371 -6.74 -21.76 12.27
CA THR A 371 -5.80 -22.77 12.75
C THR A 371 -5.78 -23.89 11.73
N SER A 372 -4.60 -24.43 11.46
CA SER A 372 -4.43 -25.51 10.47
C SER A 372 -3.55 -26.63 11.01
N VAL A 373 -3.97 -27.86 10.74
CA VAL A 373 -3.22 -29.10 10.98
C VAL A 373 -3.01 -29.79 9.64
N VAL A 374 -1.78 -30.13 9.31
CA VAL A 374 -1.46 -30.86 8.09
C VAL A 374 -0.54 -32.02 8.41
N MET A 375 -0.90 -33.24 8.03
CA MET A 375 0.01 -34.36 8.08
C MET A 375 0.62 -34.68 6.73
N VAL A 376 1.89 -35.08 6.72
CA VAL A 376 2.62 -35.48 5.51
C VAL A 376 3.33 -36.80 5.71
N THR A 377 3.48 -37.56 4.62
CA THR A 377 4.25 -38.81 4.56
C THR A 377 4.83 -39.00 3.16
N ARG A 378 5.70 -40.02 2.98
CA ARG A 378 6.04 -40.57 1.67
C ARG A 378 5.23 -41.83 1.39
N ASP A 379 4.74 -41.97 0.16
CA ASP A 379 4.18 -43.24 -0.28
C ASP A 379 5.28 -44.24 -0.72
N GLU A 380 4.89 -45.46 -1.11
CA GLU A 380 5.80 -46.48 -1.59
C GLU A 380 6.55 -46.15 -2.87
N TYR A 381 6.12 -45.16 -3.60
CA TYR A 381 6.75 -44.63 -4.82
C TYR A 381 7.63 -43.41 -4.56
N GLY A 382 7.69 -42.94 -3.32
CA GLY A 382 8.45 -41.77 -2.92
C GLY A 382 7.70 -40.43 -3.09
N HIS A 383 6.42 -40.43 -3.49
CA HIS A 383 5.66 -39.20 -3.59
C HIS A 383 5.38 -38.60 -2.20
N LEU A 384 5.48 -37.29 -2.09
CA LEU A 384 5.09 -36.54 -0.90
C LEU A 384 3.56 -36.44 -0.84
N VAL A 385 2.93 -37.07 0.16
CA VAL A 385 1.47 -37.07 0.32
C VAL A 385 1.08 -36.18 1.49
N SER A 386 0.06 -35.32 1.33
CA SER A 386 -0.43 -34.45 2.40
C SER A 386 -1.93 -34.53 2.62
N LYS A 387 -2.35 -34.36 3.88
CA LYS A 387 -3.75 -34.21 4.29
C LYS A 387 -3.91 -33.01 5.20
N PRO A 388 -4.52 -31.93 4.70
CA PRO A 388 -4.77 -30.71 5.46
C PRO A 388 -6.13 -30.72 6.15
N MET A 389 -6.23 -30.03 7.30
CA MET A 389 -7.47 -29.69 7.98
C MET A 389 -7.40 -28.26 8.50
N CYS A 390 -8.48 -27.50 8.28
CA CYS A 390 -8.65 -26.14 8.75
C CYS A 390 -9.62 -26.08 9.93
N PHE A 391 -9.41 -25.14 10.87
CA PHE A 391 -10.29 -24.90 12.02
C PHE A 391 -10.60 -23.40 12.11
N ILE A 392 -11.89 -23.06 12.29
CA ILE A 392 -12.37 -21.68 12.40
C ILE A 392 -13.35 -21.53 13.56
N PRO A 393 -13.42 -20.35 14.24
CA PRO A 393 -14.42 -20.08 15.26
C PRO A 393 -15.81 -19.85 14.63
N ILE A 394 -16.88 -20.25 15.33
CA ILE A 394 -18.25 -20.24 14.82
C ILE A 394 -18.82 -18.84 14.70
N ASP A 395 -18.68 -17.99 15.73
CA ASP A 395 -19.37 -16.70 15.83
C ASP A 395 -18.86 -15.67 14.82
N ASN A 396 -17.63 -15.80 14.36
CA ASN A 396 -17.02 -14.87 13.40
C ASN A 396 -17.15 -15.36 11.95
N LYS A 397 -17.81 -16.50 11.68
CA LYS A 397 -17.86 -17.12 10.36
C LYS A 397 -18.43 -16.19 9.27
N GLU A 398 -19.58 -15.55 9.54
CA GLU A 398 -20.20 -14.64 8.55
C GLU A 398 -19.34 -13.40 8.27
N GLN A 399 -18.66 -12.87 9.29
CA GLN A 399 -17.73 -11.76 9.14
C GLN A 399 -16.51 -12.19 8.34
N LYS A 400 -15.93 -13.36 8.64
CA LYS A 400 -14.80 -13.93 7.90
C LYS A 400 -15.16 -14.18 6.43
N ILE A 401 -16.34 -14.72 6.13
CA ILE A 401 -16.82 -14.92 4.75
C ILE A 401 -16.81 -13.58 3.97
N LYS A 402 -17.27 -12.49 4.59
CA LYS A 402 -17.31 -11.17 3.97
C LYS A 402 -15.92 -10.55 3.78
N GLU A 403 -15.07 -10.63 4.81
CA GLU A 403 -13.73 -10.03 4.80
C GLU A 403 -12.76 -10.80 3.90
N GLU A 404 -12.78 -12.12 3.97
CA GLU A 404 -11.83 -12.99 3.25
C GLU A 404 -12.36 -13.45 1.88
N LYS A 405 -13.63 -13.12 1.56
CA LYS A 405 -14.34 -13.56 0.33
C LYS A 405 -14.24 -15.08 0.09
N CYS A 406 -14.28 -15.84 1.18
CA CYS A 406 -14.14 -17.30 1.21
C CYS A 406 -15.37 -17.90 1.86
N ASP A 407 -16.11 -18.74 1.14
CA ASP A 407 -17.33 -19.40 1.65
C ASP A 407 -16.97 -20.57 2.55
N TYR A 408 -16.64 -20.28 3.81
CA TYR A 408 -16.28 -21.31 4.80
C TYR A 408 -17.39 -22.33 5.07
N GLN A 409 -18.69 -21.96 4.92
CA GLN A 409 -19.78 -22.92 5.08
C GLN A 409 -19.69 -24.05 4.06
N LYS A 410 -19.43 -23.73 2.80
CA LYS A 410 -19.19 -24.72 1.76
C LYS A 410 -18.07 -25.70 2.12
N TYR A 411 -16.97 -25.21 2.70
CA TYR A 411 -15.82 -26.06 3.05
C TYR A 411 -16.04 -26.88 4.31
N ILE A 412 -16.90 -26.42 5.23
CA ILE A 412 -17.39 -27.20 6.36
C ILE A 412 -18.24 -28.37 5.86
N ASP A 413 -19.20 -28.08 4.97
CA ASP A 413 -20.07 -29.10 4.38
C ASP A 413 -19.30 -30.16 3.57
N LEU A 414 -18.16 -29.78 2.99
CA LEU A 414 -17.23 -30.68 2.28
C LEU A 414 -16.24 -31.40 3.21
N GLY A 415 -16.27 -31.17 4.51
CA GLY A 415 -15.33 -31.79 5.48
C GLY A 415 -13.88 -31.28 5.37
N GLN A 416 -13.68 -30.10 4.77
CA GLN A 416 -12.36 -29.46 4.58
C GLN A 416 -12.03 -28.43 5.67
N CYS A 417 -13.02 -28.08 6.47
CA CYS A 417 -12.93 -27.16 7.58
C CYS A 417 -13.80 -27.62 8.75
N ILE A 418 -13.34 -27.42 9.98
CA ILE A 418 -14.05 -27.79 11.21
C ILE A 418 -14.39 -26.52 12.00
N GLU A 419 -15.65 -26.39 12.44
CA GLU A 419 -16.06 -25.36 13.40
C GLU A 419 -15.49 -25.65 14.79
N CYS A 420 -14.73 -24.72 15.34
CA CYS A 420 -13.90 -24.93 16.51
C CYS A 420 -13.95 -23.72 17.47
N GLY A 421 -14.72 -23.85 18.54
CA GLY A 421 -14.95 -22.76 19.50
C GLY A 421 -15.99 -21.74 19.06
N THR A 422 -16.24 -20.74 19.89
CA THR A 422 -17.20 -19.67 19.64
C THR A 422 -16.50 -18.45 19.01
N ASN A 423 -16.02 -17.50 19.84
CA ASN A 423 -15.28 -16.31 19.40
C ASN A 423 -13.78 -16.55 19.18
N ILE A 424 -13.24 -17.58 19.80
CA ILE A 424 -11.84 -18.00 19.72
C ILE A 424 -11.76 -19.49 19.42
N ILE A 425 -10.64 -19.91 18.83
CA ILE A 425 -10.37 -21.32 18.58
C ILE A 425 -10.31 -22.09 19.91
N ASP A 426 -11.09 -23.18 20.04
CA ASP A 426 -10.98 -24.14 21.14
C ASP A 426 -9.85 -25.13 20.83
N TYR A 427 -8.66 -24.87 21.37
CA TYR A 427 -7.48 -25.71 21.12
C TYR A 427 -7.67 -27.16 21.52
N ARG A 428 -8.60 -27.47 22.46
CA ARG A 428 -8.91 -28.88 22.83
C ARG A 428 -9.41 -29.66 21.63
N LYS A 429 -10.28 -29.07 20.79
CA LYS A 429 -10.75 -29.76 19.58
C LYS A 429 -9.63 -30.00 18.56
N VAL A 430 -8.64 -29.11 18.49
CA VAL A 430 -7.46 -29.29 17.64
C VAL A 430 -6.57 -30.41 18.20
N GLU A 431 -6.38 -30.45 19.52
CA GLU A 431 -5.64 -31.48 20.24
C GLU A 431 -6.32 -32.85 20.07
N ASP A 432 -7.64 -32.94 20.28
CA ASP A 432 -8.45 -34.14 20.08
C ASP A 432 -8.37 -34.64 18.64
N TYR A 433 -8.40 -33.72 17.65
CA TYR A 433 -8.23 -34.08 16.24
C TYR A 433 -6.87 -34.77 15.98
N ILE A 434 -5.78 -34.25 16.58
CA ILE A 434 -4.45 -34.83 16.41
C ILE A 434 -4.36 -36.17 17.14
N ILE A 435 -4.86 -36.27 18.37
CA ILE A 435 -4.71 -37.49 19.22
C ILE A 435 -5.71 -38.56 18.80
N GLU A 436 -6.98 -38.22 18.62
CA GLU A 436 -8.03 -39.20 18.35
C GLU A 436 -8.20 -39.42 16.84
N THR A 437 -8.46 -38.38 16.05
CA THR A 437 -8.77 -38.53 14.63
C THR A 437 -7.55 -39.02 13.84
N LEU A 438 -6.38 -38.40 14.00
CA LEU A 438 -5.21 -38.82 13.23
C LEU A 438 -4.71 -40.21 13.69
N GLN A 439 -4.48 -40.43 14.99
CA GLN A 439 -3.89 -41.65 15.46
C GLN A 439 -4.89 -42.83 15.51
N GLN A 440 -6.14 -42.57 15.90
CA GLN A 440 -7.12 -43.67 16.08
C GLN A 440 -7.96 -43.91 14.83
N ASP A 441 -8.57 -42.85 14.23
CA ASP A 441 -9.47 -43.04 13.09
C ASP A 441 -8.70 -43.28 11.78
N TYR A 442 -7.61 -42.50 11.53
CA TYR A 442 -6.74 -42.75 10.37
C TYR A 442 -5.68 -43.82 10.63
N GLY A 443 -5.43 -44.18 11.89
CA GLY A 443 -4.48 -45.22 12.28
C GLY A 443 -3.03 -44.89 11.94
N VAL A 444 -2.65 -43.60 11.92
CA VAL A 444 -1.28 -43.17 11.61
C VAL A 444 -0.39 -43.19 12.86
N ASN A 445 0.91 -43.39 12.66
CA ASN A 445 1.93 -43.15 13.66
C ASN A 445 2.49 -41.75 13.53
N VAL A 446 2.20 -40.83 14.47
CA VAL A 446 2.74 -39.47 14.47
C VAL A 446 4.17 -39.49 14.99
N VAL A 447 5.15 -39.37 14.09
CA VAL A 447 6.58 -39.41 14.41
C VAL A 447 6.99 -38.14 15.15
N ALA A 448 6.60 -36.98 14.62
CA ALA A 448 6.85 -35.67 15.22
C ALA A 448 5.84 -34.61 14.75
N LEU A 449 5.67 -33.55 15.55
CA LEU A 449 4.81 -32.42 15.26
C LEU A 449 5.63 -31.13 15.23
N GLY A 450 5.60 -30.42 14.09
CA GLY A 450 6.22 -29.11 13.90
C GLY A 450 5.27 -27.95 14.15
N TYR A 451 5.66 -27.00 14.99
CA TYR A 451 4.83 -25.86 15.35
C TYR A 451 5.59 -24.53 15.40
N ASP A 452 4.87 -23.40 15.22
CA ASP A 452 5.40 -22.08 15.53
C ASP A 452 5.18 -21.78 17.02
N ARG A 453 6.20 -21.23 17.68
CA ARG A 453 6.20 -20.92 19.12
C ARG A 453 5.06 -20.01 19.57
N TYR A 454 4.48 -19.21 18.68
CA TYR A 454 3.44 -18.27 19.04
C TYR A 454 2.15 -19.01 19.45
N ASN A 455 1.66 -18.79 20.68
CA ASN A 455 0.43 -19.37 21.25
C ASN A 455 0.40 -20.90 21.45
N ALA A 456 1.49 -21.64 21.23
CA ALA A 456 1.48 -23.10 21.20
C ALA A 456 1.78 -23.80 22.54
N ILE A 457 2.30 -23.10 23.55
CA ILE A 457 2.87 -23.72 24.77
C ILE A 457 1.89 -24.67 25.49
N SER A 458 0.63 -24.27 25.66
CA SER A 458 -0.36 -25.10 26.35
C SER A 458 -0.73 -26.36 25.56
N THR A 459 -0.92 -26.22 24.26
CA THR A 459 -1.26 -27.32 23.33
C THR A 459 -0.08 -28.28 23.21
N VAL A 460 1.15 -27.78 23.06
CA VAL A 460 2.38 -28.58 23.00
C VAL A 460 2.53 -29.44 24.24
N ASN A 461 2.41 -28.87 25.45
CA ASN A 461 2.52 -29.66 26.70
C ASN A 461 1.51 -30.83 26.78
N LYS A 462 0.30 -30.65 26.21
CA LYS A 462 -0.70 -31.72 26.18
C LYS A 462 -0.37 -32.80 25.15
N LEU A 463 0.09 -32.38 23.97
CA LEU A 463 0.50 -33.32 22.91
C LEU A 463 1.72 -34.13 23.33
N GLU A 464 2.70 -33.50 24.01
CA GLU A 464 3.84 -34.19 24.61
C GLU A 464 3.41 -35.20 25.72
N ALA A 465 2.45 -34.80 26.55
CA ALA A 465 1.87 -35.69 27.55
C ALA A 465 1.11 -36.88 26.90
N ALA A 466 0.62 -36.73 25.67
CA ALA A 466 0.04 -37.82 24.87
C ALA A 466 1.08 -38.65 24.11
N GLY A 467 2.39 -38.37 24.26
CA GLY A 467 3.48 -39.12 23.66
C GLY A 467 3.89 -38.65 22.25
N ILE A 468 3.48 -37.45 21.82
CA ILE A 468 3.86 -36.87 20.52
C ILE A 468 5.09 -35.99 20.73
N ASP A 469 6.14 -36.23 19.96
CA ASP A 469 7.34 -35.37 19.96
C ASP A 469 7.06 -34.05 19.25
N CYS A 470 7.16 -32.92 19.98
CA CYS A 470 6.81 -31.58 19.48
C CYS A 470 8.06 -30.74 19.26
N ILE A 471 8.29 -30.26 18.02
CA ILE A 471 9.49 -29.56 17.59
C ILE A 471 9.16 -28.14 17.11
N GLU A 472 9.82 -27.12 17.69
CA GLU A 472 9.67 -25.73 17.26
C GLU A 472 10.26 -25.51 15.86
N VAL A 473 9.43 -25.08 14.90
CA VAL A 473 9.83 -24.66 13.55
C VAL A 473 9.80 -23.14 13.47
N ARG A 474 10.97 -22.52 13.51
CA ARG A 474 11.07 -21.06 13.49
C ARG A 474 10.63 -20.49 12.14
N GLN A 475 9.72 -19.52 12.16
CA GLN A 475 9.18 -18.85 10.97
C GLN A 475 10.18 -17.83 10.41
N HIS A 476 11.38 -18.28 10.07
CA HIS A 476 12.48 -17.46 9.54
C HIS A 476 13.01 -18.06 8.24
N SER A 477 13.48 -17.22 7.32
CA SER A 477 13.99 -17.63 5.99
C SER A 477 15.05 -18.73 6.06
N SER A 478 15.94 -18.68 7.05
CA SER A 478 17.00 -19.70 7.24
C SER A 478 16.49 -21.10 7.53
N VAL A 479 15.25 -21.23 8.03
CA VAL A 479 14.62 -22.53 8.34
C VAL A 479 13.64 -22.91 7.24
N LEU A 480 12.80 -21.96 6.79
CA LEU A 480 11.71 -22.23 5.86
C LEU A 480 12.15 -22.30 4.39
N ALA A 481 13.35 -21.82 4.01
CA ALA A 481 13.77 -21.83 2.61
C ALA A 481 13.91 -23.25 2.05
N ALA A 482 14.50 -24.19 2.82
CA ALA A 482 14.68 -25.55 2.38
C ALA A 482 13.34 -26.30 2.18
N PRO A 483 12.40 -26.35 3.15
CA PRO A 483 11.10 -26.99 2.94
C PRO A 483 10.24 -26.26 1.89
N THR A 484 10.34 -24.93 1.76
CA THR A 484 9.67 -24.17 0.67
C THR A 484 10.17 -24.63 -0.70
N LYS A 485 11.49 -24.81 -0.85
CA LYS A 485 12.08 -25.29 -2.10
C LYS A 485 11.66 -26.72 -2.41
N LEU A 486 11.76 -27.62 -1.43
CA LEU A 486 11.37 -29.03 -1.59
C LEU A 486 9.91 -29.17 -2.02
N LEU A 487 8.98 -28.53 -1.30
CA LEU A 487 7.56 -28.61 -1.63
C LEU A 487 7.25 -28.01 -3.01
N TYR A 488 7.95 -26.94 -3.39
CA TYR A 488 7.83 -26.36 -4.75
C TYR A 488 8.28 -27.37 -5.83
N GLU A 489 9.42 -28.03 -5.64
CA GLU A 489 9.96 -29.03 -6.56
C GLU A 489 9.02 -30.24 -6.68
N GLU A 490 8.50 -30.75 -5.57
CA GLU A 490 7.56 -31.89 -5.53
C GLU A 490 6.25 -31.55 -6.26
N ILE A 491 5.73 -30.32 -6.12
CA ILE A 491 4.52 -29.88 -6.85
C ILE A 491 4.82 -29.71 -8.35
N SER A 492 5.91 -29.03 -8.70
CA SER A 492 6.25 -28.73 -10.09
C SER A 492 6.62 -29.98 -10.90
N THR A 493 7.12 -31.03 -10.24
CA THR A 493 7.41 -32.34 -10.88
C THR A 493 6.26 -33.32 -10.77
N HIS A 494 5.13 -32.91 -10.19
CA HIS A 494 3.95 -33.74 -9.92
C HIS A 494 4.27 -34.98 -9.05
N ASN A 495 5.24 -34.87 -8.15
CA ASN A 495 5.56 -35.87 -7.12
C ASN A 495 4.85 -35.57 -5.79
N PHE A 496 4.11 -34.47 -5.70
CA PHE A 496 3.22 -34.16 -4.60
C PHE A 496 1.85 -34.82 -4.81
N ARG A 497 1.18 -35.22 -3.72
CA ARG A 497 -0.18 -35.79 -3.75
C ARG A 497 -1.01 -35.23 -2.61
N TYR A 498 -2.28 -34.91 -2.87
CA TYR A 498 -3.24 -34.55 -1.82
C TYR A 498 -4.66 -34.93 -2.20
N GLU A 499 -5.44 -35.38 -1.21
CA GLU A 499 -6.87 -35.62 -1.39
C GLU A 499 -7.55 -34.29 -1.71
N THR A 500 -8.42 -34.26 -2.73
CA THR A 500 -9.04 -33.05 -3.25
C THR A 500 -9.57 -32.13 -2.15
N ASN A 501 -8.97 -30.95 -2.00
CA ASN A 501 -9.32 -29.96 -0.99
C ASN A 501 -9.23 -28.54 -1.57
N GLN A 502 -10.40 -27.95 -1.88
CA GLN A 502 -10.48 -26.64 -2.51
C GLN A 502 -9.99 -25.52 -1.60
N LEU A 503 -10.20 -25.61 -0.29
CA LEU A 503 -9.72 -24.61 0.67
C LEU A 503 -8.18 -24.62 0.75
N TYR A 504 -7.56 -25.80 0.63
CA TYR A 504 -6.11 -25.95 0.54
C TYR A 504 -5.54 -25.27 -0.71
N GLU A 505 -6.18 -25.46 -1.85
CA GLU A 505 -5.81 -24.83 -3.11
C GLU A 505 -5.88 -23.29 -3.03
N ILE A 506 -6.91 -22.73 -2.39
CA ILE A 506 -7.02 -21.30 -2.14
C ILE A 506 -5.84 -20.79 -1.31
N ASN A 507 -5.42 -21.55 -0.28
CA ASN A 507 -4.25 -21.22 0.54
C ASN A 507 -2.97 -21.19 -0.32
N PHE A 508 -2.78 -22.11 -1.26
CA PHE A 508 -1.65 -22.10 -2.18
C PHE A 508 -1.71 -20.93 -3.18
N VAL A 509 -2.88 -20.60 -3.71
CA VAL A 509 -3.09 -19.43 -4.59
C VAL A 509 -2.73 -18.13 -3.88
N ASN A 510 -3.06 -18.04 -2.60
CA ASN A 510 -2.75 -16.88 -1.76
C ASN A 510 -1.26 -16.81 -1.39
N ALA A 511 -0.57 -17.96 -1.38
CA ALA A 511 0.81 -18.05 -0.91
C ALA A 511 1.78 -17.32 -1.84
N VAL A 512 2.60 -16.50 -1.21
CA VAL A 512 3.56 -15.64 -1.89
C VAL A 512 4.94 -15.88 -1.30
N CYS A 513 5.92 -16.07 -2.18
CA CYS A 513 7.32 -16.16 -1.80
C CYS A 513 8.01 -14.79 -1.82
N THR A 514 8.99 -14.64 -0.97
CA THR A 514 9.94 -13.53 -0.95
C THR A 514 11.35 -14.07 -0.80
N TYR A 515 12.34 -13.23 -1.07
CA TYR A 515 13.74 -13.56 -0.92
C TYR A 515 14.32 -12.81 0.29
N ASP A 516 15.20 -13.46 1.04
CA ASP A 516 16.02 -12.79 2.04
C ASP A 516 17.26 -12.14 1.41
N THR A 517 18.12 -11.55 2.25
CA THR A 517 19.37 -10.91 1.80
C THR A 517 20.36 -11.88 1.14
N ASN A 518 20.23 -13.18 1.41
CA ASN A 518 21.05 -14.25 0.84
C ASN A 518 20.38 -14.93 -0.36
N LEU A 519 19.29 -14.34 -0.89
CA LEU A 519 18.47 -14.88 -1.97
C LEU A 519 17.79 -16.21 -1.65
N ASN A 520 17.57 -16.54 -0.39
CA ASN A 520 16.77 -17.69 0.02
C ASN A 520 15.29 -17.39 -0.20
N ARG A 521 14.66 -18.17 -1.08
CA ARG A 521 13.22 -18.10 -1.37
C ARG A 521 12.42 -18.79 -0.27
N TYR A 522 11.45 -18.12 0.31
CA TYR A 522 10.55 -18.71 1.33
C TYR A 522 9.15 -18.09 1.28
N VAL A 523 8.13 -18.86 1.69
CA VAL A 523 6.76 -18.37 1.82
C VAL A 523 6.68 -17.37 2.97
N HIS A 524 6.10 -16.20 2.71
CA HIS A 524 6.00 -15.13 3.69
C HIS A 524 4.54 -14.84 4.05
N LYS A 525 4.09 -15.30 5.23
CA LYS A 525 2.68 -15.19 5.70
C LYS A 525 2.11 -13.76 5.57
N LYS A 526 2.84 -12.73 6.06
CA LYS A 526 2.37 -11.33 6.05
C LYS A 526 2.35 -10.66 4.67
N LYS A 527 3.01 -11.21 3.67
CA LYS A 527 3.02 -10.68 2.29
C LYS A 527 2.08 -11.45 1.37
N SER A 528 1.50 -12.53 1.84
CA SER A 528 0.55 -13.35 1.10
C SER A 528 -0.77 -12.63 0.89
N ARG A 529 -1.47 -12.96 -0.21
CA ARG A 529 -2.68 -12.24 -0.68
C ARG A 529 -3.95 -12.53 0.12
N GLY A 530 -3.89 -13.49 1.03
CA GLY A 530 -4.98 -13.97 1.85
C GLY A 530 -4.48 -15.00 2.86
N LYS A 531 -5.39 -15.85 3.38
CA LYS A 531 -5.02 -16.90 4.33
C LYS A 531 -4.14 -17.97 3.68
N VAL A 532 -3.07 -18.33 4.39
CA VAL A 532 -2.04 -19.30 3.96
C VAL A 532 -1.70 -20.29 5.09
N ASP A 533 -2.54 -20.35 6.11
CA ASP A 533 -2.28 -21.10 7.34
C ASP A 533 -2.06 -22.59 7.05
N MET A 534 -2.82 -23.16 6.08
CA MET A 534 -2.62 -24.56 5.66
C MET A 534 -1.29 -24.77 4.93
N VAL A 535 -0.79 -23.79 4.18
CA VAL A 535 0.53 -23.86 3.53
C VAL A 535 1.65 -23.79 4.57
N VAL A 536 1.50 -22.88 5.57
CA VAL A 536 2.48 -22.77 6.68
C VAL A 536 2.54 -24.05 7.47
N ALA A 537 1.38 -24.63 7.83
CA ALA A 537 1.33 -25.95 8.49
C ALA A 537 1.98 -27.03 7.63
N THR A 538 1.75 -27.04 6.31
CA THR A 538 2.43 -27.98 5.40
C THR A 538 3.94 -27.84 5.46
N LEU A 539 4.45 -26.60 5.41
CA LEU A 539 5.89 -26.32 5.47
C LEU A 539 6.50 -26.74 6.80
N ASN A 540 5.77 -26.61 7.93
CA ASN A 540 6.21 -27.09 9.23
C ASN A 540 6.37 -28.63 9.22
N ALA A 541 5.41 -29.36 8.64
CA ALA A 541 5.47 -30.82 8.51
C ALA A 541 6.59 -31.28 7.57
N VAL A 542 6.70 -30.65 6.39
CA VAL A 542 7.74 -30.93 5.38
C VAL A 542 9.14 -30.64 5.94
N CYS A 543 9.29 -29.64 6.79
CA CYS A 543 10.56 -29.34 7.46
C CYS A 543 11.06 -30.53 8.30
N LEU A 544 10.17 -31.14 9.08
CA LEU A 544 10.52 -32.31 9.92
C LEU A 544 10.82 -33.55 9.07
N LEU A 545 9.98 -33.82 8.08
CA LEU A 545 10.20 -34.93 7.16
C LEU A 545 11.56 -34.81 6.45
N GLN A 546 11.88 -33.61 5.91
CA GLN A 546 13.16 -33.36 5.25
C GLN A 546 14.35 -33.53 6.19
N GLN A 547 14.24 -33.10 7.44
CA GLN A 547 15.31 -33.28 8.44
C GLN A 547 15.57 -34.74 8.73
N GLN A 548 14.53 -35.58 8.83
CA GLN A 548 14.68 -36.99 9.03
C GLN A 548 15.33 -37.70 7.82
N GLU A 549 14.86 -37.37 6.61
CA GLU A 549 15.44 -37.90 5.36
C GLU A 549 16.96 -37.63 5.28
N LEU A 550 17.38 -36.39 5.59
CA LEU A 550 18.78 -36.01 5.60
C LEU A 550 19.59 -36.72 6.70
N PHE A 551 18.98 -37.07 7.81
CA PHE A 551 19.62 -37.81 8.88
C PHE A 551 19.85 -39.28 8.46
N ASP A 552 18.83 -39.91 7.87
CA ASP A 552 18.87 -41.28 7.41
C ASP A 552 19.90 -41.48 6.27
N ASP A 553 19.96 -40.54 5.30
CA ASP A 553 20.96 -40.56 4.21
C ASP A 553 22.41 -40.45 4.71
N ASN A 554 22.67 -39.66 5.76
CA ASN A 554 24.00 -39.54 6.35
C ASN A 554 24.44 -40.83 7.12
N TRP A 555 23.48 -41.64 7.56
CA TRP A 555 23.79 -42.93 8.23
C TRP A 555 24.19 -44.03 7.24
N VAL A 556 23.69 -43.94 6.00
CA VAL A 556 24.03 -44.91 4.92
C VAL A 556 25.42 -44.65 4.33
N CYS A 557 25.97 -43.44 4.49
CA CYS A 557 27.28 -43.02 3.97
C CYS A 557 28.42 -43.11 5.02
N SER A 558 28.16 -43.52 6.25
CA SER A 558 29.15 -43.71 7.33
C SER A 558 29.34 -45.21 7.61
#